data_643ae93acc8595cbba72eda015e81a0b
#
_entry.id   643ae93acc8595cbba72eda015e81a0b
#
_cell.length_a   1.000
_cell.length_b   1.000
_cell.length_c   1.000
_cell.angle_alpha   90.00
_cell.angle_beta   90.00
_cell.angle_gamma   90.00
#
_symmetry.space_group_name_H-M   'P 1'
#
loop_
_entity.id
_entity.type
_entity.pdbx_description
1 polymer ?
#
loop_
_entity_poly.entity_id
_entity_poly.type
_entity_poly.pdbx_seq_one_letter_code
_entity_poly.pdbx_strand_id
1 'polypeptide(L)'
;IGDRVRPGQTVQFHLRDAQTSAEDLRWALSRYCAERNLQQSYPAERSSQPKPDPCGALMFSCLGRGKGLYGTPNFDSQRFRELLGELPLGGFFCNGEIGPVGGSTFLHGYTSCFGIFRPAR
;
A
#
# COMPACT_ATOMS: atom_id res chain seq x y z
N ILE A 1 5.96 14.30 -21.14
CA ILE A 1 6.84 13.48 -20.26
C ILE A 1 7.48 14.46 -19.29
N GLY A 2 7.26 14.24 -17.99
CA GLY A 2 7.76 15.13 -16.93
C GLY A 2 9.23 14.88 -16.51
N ASP A 3 10.02 14.24 -17.37
CA ASP A 3 11.41 13.90 -17.07
C ASP A 3 12.29 14.05 -18.32
N ARG A 4 13.61 14.10 -18.11
CA ARG A 4 14.60 14.18 -19.20
C ARG A 4 14.89 12.79 -19.74
N VAL A 5 14.56 12.55 -20.99
CA VAL A 5 14.85 11.31 -21.70
C VAL A 5 16.14 11.45 -22.50
N ARG A 6 17.01 10.45 -22.45
CA ARG A 6 18.28 10.39 -23.19
C ARG A 6 18.18 9.38 -24.33
N PRO A 7 18.88 9.55 -25.46
CA PRO A 7 18.98 8.56 -26.49
C PRO A 7 19.46 7.21 -25.93
N GLY A 8 18.84 6.12 -26.37
CA GLY A 8 19.15 4.76 -25.90
C GLY A 8 18.43 4.29 -24.63
N GLN A 9 17.63 5.15 -23.99
CA GLN A 9 16.76 4.70 -22.90
C GLN A 9 15.52 3.98 -23.42
N THR A 10 15.09 2.95 -22.69
CA THR A 10 13.83 2.27 -22.94
C THR A 10 12.68 3.08 -22.37
N VAL A 11 11.66 3.31 -23.18
CA VAL A 11 10.42 4.01 -22.77
C VAL A 11 9.27 3.00 -22.83
N GLN A 12 8.49 2.95 -21.75
CA GLN A 12 7.29 2.12 -21.67
C GLN A 12 6.10 3.00 -21.29
N PHE A 13 5.04 2.91 -22.07
CA PHE A 13 3.78 3.57 -21.76
C PHE A 13 2.93 2.67 -20.87
N HIS A 14 2.42 3.24 -19.78
CA HIS A 14 1.52 2.56 -18.86
C HIS A 14 0.15 3.22 -18.91
N LEU A 15 -0.89 2.41 -19.01
CA LEU A 15 -2.26 2.84 -18.84
C LEU A 15 -2.66 2.59 -17.38
N ARG A 16 -3.29 3.59 -16.78
CA ARG A 16 -3.89 3.44 -15.45
C ARG A 16 -5.40 3.29 -15.60
N ASP A 17 -5.92 2.20 -15.10
CA ASP A 17 -7.36 1.94 -15.05
C ASP A 17 -7.80 1.52 -13.63
N ALA A 18 -9.11 1.60 -13.38
CA ALA A 18 -9.69 1.31 -12.08
C ALA A 18 -9.55 -0.16 -11.68
N GLN A 19 -9.71 -1.07 -12.63
CA GLN A 19 -9.70 -2.51 -12.36
C GLN A 19 -8.30 -2.98 -11.93
N THR A 20 -7.29 -2.73 -12.74
CA THR A 20 -5.91 -3.14 -12.39
C THR A 20 -5.40 -2.44 -11.13
N SER A 21 -5.78 -1.18 -10.91
CA SER A 21 -5.46 -0.46 -9.67
C SER A 21 -6.11 -1.08 -8.43
N ALA A 22 -7.34 -1.59 -8.57
CA ALA A 22 -8.06 -2.28 -7.50
C ALA A 22 -7.46 -3.67 -7.21
N GLU A 23 -7.10 -4.40 -8.25
CA GLU A 23 -6.47 -5.72 -8.16
C GLU A 23 -5.09 -5.63 -7.49
N ASP A 24 -4.28 -4.66 -7.88
CA ASP A 24 -2.95 -4.41 -7.31
C ASP A 24 -3.03 -4.06 -5.81
N LEU A 25 -3.94 -3.17 -5.44
CA LEU A 25 -4.19 -2.84 -4.04
C LEU A 25 -4.60 -4.07 -3.23
N ARG A 26 -5.55 -4.87 -3.76
CA ARG A 26 -5.99 -6.10 -3.10
C ARG A 26 -4.83 -7.08 -2.94
N TRP A 27 -4.03 -7.26 -3.97
CA TRP A 27 -2.87 -8.15 -3.94
C TRP A 27 -1.84 -7.71 -2.90
N ALA A 28 -1.49 -6.42 -2.86
CA ALA A 28 -0.54 -5.87 -1.91
C ALA A 28 -1.00 -6.05 -0.45
N LEU A 29 -2.27 -5.75 -0.16
CA LEU A 29 -2.84 -5.92 1.18
C LEU A 29 -2.97 -7.40 1.56
N SER A 30 -3.38 -8.28 0.63
CA SER A 30 -3.45 -9.73 0.86
C SER A 30 -2.08 -10.33 1.16
N ARG A 31 -1.04 -9.89 0.44
CA ARG A 31 0.34 -10.30 0.70
C ARG A 31 0.79 -9.90 2.11
N TYR A 32 0.51 -8.66 2.52
CA TYR A 32 0.80 -8.22 3.88
C TYR A 32 0.10 -9.09 4.94
N CYS A 33 -1.18 -9.43 4.73
CA CYS A 33 -1.92 -10.32 5.64
C CYS A 33 -1.32 -11.73 5.69
N ALA A 34 -0.93 -12.28 4.54
CA ALA A 34 -0.29 -13.61 4.46
C ALA A 34 1.06 -13.63 5.18
N GLU A 35 1.91 -12.63 4.94
CA GLU A 35 3.20 -12.49 5.62
C GLU A 35 3.03 -12.36 7.14
N ARG A 36 2.01 -11.62 7.60
CA ARG A 36 1.66 -11.51 9.02
C ARG A 36 1.28 -12.85 9.62
N ASN A 37 0.40 -13.60 8.95
CA ASN A 37 -0.08 -14.90 9.42
C ASN A 37 1.05 -15.92 9.47
N LEU A 38 1.94 -15.96 8.49
CA LEU A 38 3.12 -16.81 8.50
C LEU A 38 4.05 -16.48 9.68
N GLN A 39 4.28 -15.20 9.98
CA GLN A 39 5.10 -14.80 11.13
C GLN A 39 4.48 -15.19 12.48
N GLN A 40 3.15 -15.26 12.56
CA GLN A 40 2.44 -15.74 13.75
C GLN A 40 2.48 -17.26 13.89
N SER A 41 2.39 -17.98 12.78
CA SER A 41 2.31 -19.46 12.76
C SER A 41 3.69 -20.13 12.87
N TYR A 42 4.73 -19.49 12.35
CA TYR A 42 6.10 -20.00 12.33
C TYR A 42 7.05 -18.93 12.85
N PRO A 43 7.16 -18.72 14.17
CA PRO A 43 8.18 -17.85 14.72
C PRO A 43 9.55 -18.43 14.36
N ALA A 44 10.22 -17.80 13.41
CA ALA A 44 11.54 -18.20 12.98
C ALA A 44 12.50 -18.09 14.18
N GLU A 45 13.12 -19.22 14.50
CA GLU A 45 14.21 -19.44 15.46
C GLU A 45 14.32 -18.48 16.66
N ARG A 46 14.03 -19.04 17.84
CA ARG A 46 14.42 -18.68 19.23
C ARG A 46 14.60 -17.20 19.67
N SER A 47 14.56 -16.20 18.78
CA SER A 47 14.80 -14.80 19.14
C SER A 47 13.69 -13.81 18.77
N SER A 48 12.68 -14.19 17.98
CA SER A 48 11.58 -13.28 17.62
C SER A 48 10.24 -13.77 18.15
N GLN A 49 9.78 -13.19 19.24
CA GLN A 49 8.38 -13.33 19.65
C GLN A 49 7.44 -12.85 18.51
N PRO A 50 6.25 -13.45 18.36
CA PRO A 50 5.28 -13.01 17.38
C PRO A 50 5.07 -11.50 17.47
N LYS A 51 5.08 -10.81 16.33
CA LYS A 51 4.80 -9.36 16.32
C LYS A 51 3.37 -9.12 16.82
N PRO A 52 3.14 -8.12 17.69
CA PRO A 52 1.81 -7.80 18.16
C PRO A 52 0.91 -7.40 16.98
N ASP A 53 -0.41 -7.58 17.15
CA ASP A 53 -1.38 -7.18 16.16
C ASP A 53 -1.36 -5.67 15.92
N PRO A 54 -1.68 -5.22 14.70
CA PRO A 54 -1.83 -3.81 14.41
C PRO A 54 -2.85 -3.13 15.32
N CYS A 55 -2.56 -1.90 15.75
CA CYS A 55 -3.46 -1.08 16.57
C CYS A 55 -3.98 0.16 15.84
N GLY A 56 -3.48 0.48 14.66
CA GLY A 56 -3.93 1.59 13.85
C GLY A 56 -3.14 1.69 12.55
N ALA A 57 -3.62 2.50 11.62
CA ALA A 57 -2.94 2.74 10.35
C ALA A 57 -3.14 4.18 9.86
N LEU A 58 -2.19 4.64 9.04
CA LEU A 58 -2.31 5.84 8.22
C LEU A 58 -2.26 5.44 6.74
N MET A 59 -3.11 6.09 5.94
CA MET A 59 -3.17 5.93 4.50
C MET A 59 -2.85 7.26 3.81
N PHE A 60 -1.88 7.23 2.92
CA PHE A 60 -1.52 8.33 2.04
C PHE A 60 -1.84 7.90 0.61
N SER A 61 -2.91 8.46 0.05
CA SER A 61 -3.42 8.04 -1.26
C SER A 61 -3.24 9.17 -2.27
N CYS A 62 -2.81 8.84 -3.48
CA CYS A 62 -2.66 9.82 -4.55
C CYS A 62 -4.00 10.50 -4.88
N LEU A 63 -3.98 11.82 -5.13
CA LEU A 63 -5.13 12.59 -5.62
C LEU A 63 -5.76 11.99 -6.88
N GLY A 64 -4.98 11.27 -7.68
CA GLY A 64 -5.46 10.57 -8.87
C GLY A 64 -6.25 9.29 -8.58
N ARG A 65 -6.42 8.88 -7.33
CA ARG A 65 -7.22 7.73 -6.88
C ARG A 65 -8.61 8.19 -6.41
N GLY A 66 -9.26 7.41 -5.57
CA GLY A 66 -10.57 7.76 -5.01
C GLY A 66 -11.69 7.81 -6.05
N LYS A 67 -12.66 8.70 -5.85
CA LYS A 67 -13.87 8.77 -6.70
C LYS A 67 -13.54 9.05 -8.17
N GLY A 68 -12.49 9.80 -8.46
CA GLY A 68 -12.08 10.11 -9.83
C GLY A 68 -11.64 8.88 -10.62
N LEU A 69 -10.99 7.91 -9.97
CA LEU A 69 -10.54 6.66 -10.59
C LEU A 69 -11.63 5.58 -10.53
N TYR A 70 -12.24 5.38 -9.37
CA TYR A 70 -13.10 4.23 -9.10
C TYR A 70 -14.60 4.50 -9.28
N GLY A 71 -15.00 5.75 -9.55
CA GLY A 71 -16.41 6.15 -9.63
C GLY A 71 -17.14 6.21 -8.29
N THR A 72 -16.53 5.71 -7.21
CA THR A 72 -17.10 5.64 -5.86
C THR A 72 -16.12 6.21 -4.83
N PRO A 73 -16.61 6.89 -3.77
CA PRO A 73 -15.75 7.38 -2.69
C PRO A 73 -15.27 6.22 -1.81
N ASN A 74 -14.21 6.48 -1.05
CA ASN A 74 -13.68 5.59 -0.01
C ASN A 74 -13.22 4.19 -0.48
N PHE A 75 -12.96 4.01 -1.77
CA PHE A 75 -12.61 2.70 -2.32
C PHE A 75 -11.40 2.08 -1.62
N ASP A 76 -10.27 2.78 -1.55
CA ASP A 76 -9.02 2.28 -0.96
C ASP A 76 -9.19 1.96 0.54
N SER A 77 -9.89 2.81 1.29
CA SER A 77 -10.15 2.59 2.72
C SER A 77 -11.13 1.44 2.98
N GLN A 78 -12.11 1.23 2.12
CA GLN A 78 -13.01 0.08 2.20
C GLN A 78 -12.25 -1.23 1.95
N ARG A 79 -11.40 -1.28 0.92
CA ARG A 79 -10.55 -2.45 0.63
C ARG A 79 -9.58 -2.76 1.78
N PHE A 80 -9.03 -1.72 2.40
CA PHE A 80 -8.21 -1.90 3.59
C PHE A 80 -8.99 -2.58 4.72
N ARG A 81 -10.20 -2.09 5.04
CA ARG A 81 -11.03 -2.67 6.10
C ARG A 81 -11.48 -4.10 5.81
N GLU A 82 -11.84 -4.40 4.57
CA GLU A 82 -12.23 -5.75 4.15
C GLU A 82 -11.13 -6.79 4.41
N LEU A 83 -9.87 -6.41 4.28
CA LEU A 83 -8.73 -7.32 4.40
C LEU A 83 -8.07 -7.31 5.78
N LEU A 84 -8.03 -6.17 6.44
CA LEU A 84 -7.35 -6.00 7.73
C LEU A 84 -8.32 -5.92 8.92
N GLY A 85 -9.63 -5.83 8.67
CA GLY A 85 -10.66 -5.68 9.71
C GLY A 85 -10.87 -4.23 10.15
N GLU A 86 -11.61 -4.04 11.22
CA GLU A 86 -11.99 -2.74 11.79
C GLU A 86 -10.81 -2.09 12.56
N LEU A 87 -9.74 -1.81 11.83
CA LEU A 87 -8.57 -1.12 12.36
C LEU A 87 -8.76 0.40 12.19
N PRO A 88 -8.50 1.23 13.23
CA PRO A 88 -8.51 2.68 13.09
C PRO A 88 -7.63 3.13 11.93
N LEU A 89 -8.22 3.83 10.98
CA LEU A 89 -7.55 4.30 9.76
C LEU A 89 -7.75 5.80 9.62
N GLY A 90 -6.65 6.55 9.67
CA GLY A 90 -6.59 7.96 9.30
C GLY A 90 -5.80 8.17 8.02
N GLY A 91 -5.79 9.40 7.49
CA GLY A 91 -4.97 9.72 6.33
C GLY A 91 -5.57 10.82 5.46
N PHE A 92 -4.95 11.03 4.31
CA PHE A 92 -5.38 12.08 3.37
C PHE A 92 -4.91 11.76 1.95
N PHE A 93 -5.50 12.48 0.98
CA PHE A 93 -5.01 12.48 -0.40
C PHE A 93 -3.81 13.40 -0.55
N CYS A 94 -2.78 12.95 -1.25
CA CYS A 94 -1.53 13.68 -1.49
C CYS A 94 -1.12 13.65 -2.97
N ASN A 95 -0.16 14.50 -3.32
CA ASN A 95 0.38 14.58 -4.67
C ASN A 95 1.82 14.04 -4.69
N GLY A 96 1.94 12.76 -4.50
CA GLY A 96 3.19 12.02 -4.37
C GLY A 96 3.27 11.27 -3.03
N GLU A 97 3.55 10.00 -3.10
CA GLU A 97 3.58 9.07 -1.97
C GLU A 97 5.00 8.54 -1.80
N ILE A 98 5.47 8.48 -0.57
CA ILE A 98 6.78 7.88 -0.25
C ILE A 98 6.55 6.54 0.41
N GLY A 99 7.12 5.49 -0.18
CA GLY A 99 6.97 4.15 0.35
C GLY A 99 8.07 3.19 -0.11
N PRO A 100 8.27 2.09 0.64
CA PRO A 100 9.28 1.09 0.31
C PRO A 100 8.79 0.10 -0.75
N VAL A 101 9.67 -0.23 -1.68
CA VAL A 101 9.50 -1.35 -2.62
C VAL A 101 10.84 -2.10 -2.70
N GLY A 102 10.82 -3.42 -2.46
CA GLY A 102 12.02 -4.26 -2.57
C GLY A 102 13.18 -3.84 -1.66
N GLY A 103 12.89 -3.26 -0.48
CA GLY A 103 13.91 -2.82 0.49
C GLY A 103 14.48 -1.41 0.24
N SER A 104 14.05 -0.73 -0.81
CA SER A 104 14.41 0.67 -1.09
C SER A 104 13.19 1.58 -1.01
N THR A 105 13.39 2.84 -0.64
CA THR A 105 12.31 3.83 -0.55
C THR A 105 12.27 4.67 -1.82
N PHE A 106 11.08 4.86 -2.37
CA PHE A 106 10.85 5.61 -3.60
C PHE A 106 9.76 6.66 -3.40
N LEU A 107 9.82 7.69 -4.24
CA LEU A 107 8.70 8.59 -4.48
C LEU A 107 7.82 7.98 -5.58
N HIS A 108 6.56 7.76 -5.25
CA HIS A 108 5.56 7.18 -6.14
C HIS A 108 4.55 8.22 -6.61
N GLY A 109 3.91 7.95 -7.72
CA GLY A 109 2.68 8.61 -8.15
C GLY A 109 1.57 7.58 -8.40
N TYR A 110 0.32 7.98 -8.20
CA TYR A 110 -0.87 7.16 -8.40
C TYR A 110 -0.98 5.91 -7.50
N THR A 111 -0.33 5.91 -6.36
CA THR A 111 -0.30 4.79 -5.40
C THR A 111 -1.11 5.11 -4.15
N SER A 112 -1.24 4.11 -3.27
CA SER A 112 -1.60 4.28 -1.87
C SER A 112 -0.53 3.65 -1.00
N CYS A 113 0.02 4.43 -0.08
CA CYS A 113 0.99 3.97 0.91
C CYS A 113 0.30 3.84 2.28
N PHE A 114 0.62 2.77 3.00
CA PHE A 114 0.05 2.50 4.31
C PHE A 114 1.15 2.42 5.36
N GLY A 115 1.05 3.24 6.41
CA GLY A 115 1.82 3.10 7.64
C GLY A 115 0.99 2.31 8.66
N ILE A 116 1.40 1.10 9.01
CA ILE A 116 0.66 0.24 9.94
C ILE A 116 1.40 0.19 11.27
N PHE A 117 0.73 0.64 12.33
CA PHE A 117 1.29 0.76 13.67
C PHE A 117 0.98 -0.47 14.50
N ARG A 118 1.93 -0.85 15.34
CA ARG A 118 1.81 -1.93 16.29
C ARG A 118 2.30 -1.44 17.65
N PRO A 119 1.78 -1.99 18.76
CA PRO A 119 2.31 -1.68 20.09
C PRO A 119 3.82 -1.94 20.15
N ALA A 120 4.55 -1.08 20.84
CA ALA A 120 5.94 -1.36 21.18
C ALA A 120 6.00 -2.58 22.12
N ARG A 121 7.08 -3.34 22.03
CA ARG A 121 7.37 -4.43 22.94
C ARG A 121 8.09 -3.91 24.16
#